data_8b7b6ff8b2d0f433b274aa5e266e3e76
#
_entry.id   8b7b6ff8b2d0f433b274aa5e266e3e76
#
_cell.length_a   1.000
_cell.length_b   1.000
_cell.length_c   1.000
_cell.angle_alpha   90.00
_cell.angle_beta   90.00
_cell.angle_gamma   90.00
#
_symmetry.space_group_name_H-M   'P 1'
#
loop_
_entity.id
_entity.type
_entity.pdbx_description
1 polymer ?
#
loop_
_entity_poly.entity_id
_entity_poly.type
_entity_poly.pdbx_seq_one_letter_code
_entity_poly.pdbx_strand_id
1 'polypeptide(L)'
;ANPMLMLTIGTGIGGCLVADGKVFHGFGNMACEIGYMHMNDSSFQTLGAASTLVKNVAKRKQQEEKDWNGYRIFQEAALGDSICVSAIDEMVDVLGMGIANICYVISPQVIVLGGGIMAQKAYLKDRILKAVKHYLVETMADRIEIAFATHGNDARMLGAYYHFTSLHK
;
A
#
# COMPACT_ATOMS: atom_id res chain seq x y z
N ALA A 1 11.12 -11.82 9.57
CA ALA A 1 9.66 -11.92 9.70
C ALA A 1 9.14 -13.07 8.85
N ASN A 2 8.22 -13.85 9.39
CA ASN A 2 7.67 -15.00 8.67
C ASN A 2 6.22 -15.28 9.12
N PRO A 3 5.24 -15.19 8.23
CA PRO A 3 5.36 -14.66 6.87
C PRO A 3 5.48 -13.13 6.84
N MET A 4 6.00 -12.59 5.74
CA MET A 4 6.07 -11.16 5.45
C MET A 4 5.23 -10.85 4.21
N LEU A 5 4.36 -9.86 4.31
CA LEU A 5 3.62 -9.32 3.18
C LEU A 5 4.21 -7.97 2.78
N MET A 6 4.55 -7.80 1.52
CA MET A 6 4.92 -6.49 0.98
C MET A 6 3.81 -5.97 0.07
N LEU A 7 3.48 -4.69 0.23
CA LEU A 7 2.56 -3.94 -0.61
C LEU A 7 3.27 -2.76 -1.26
N THR A 8 3.06 -2.58 -2.55
CA THR A 8 3.53 -1.40 -3.28
C THR A 8 2.34 -0.55 -3.69
N ILE A 9 2.29 0.70 -3.22
CA ILE A 9 1.23 1.67 -3.51
C ILE A 9 1.79 2.73 -4.45
N GLY A 10 1.33 2.69 -5.70
CA GLY A 10 1.79 3.57 -6.78
C GLY A 10 0.65 3.87 -7.75
N THR A 11 0.88 3.72 -9.06
CA THR A 11 -0.17 3.82 -10.08
C THR A 11 -1.27 2.77 -9.92
N GLY A 12 -0.92 1.64 -9.30
CA GLY A 12 -1.81 0.60 -8.83
C GLY A 12 -1.36 0.12 -7.45
N ILE A 13 -1.90 -1.01 -7.01
CA ILE A 13 -1.48 -1.70 -5.78
C ILE A 13 -1.00 -3.09 -6.16
N GLY A 14 0.25 -3.40 -5.82
CA GLY A 14 0.83 -4.73 -6.00
C GLY A 14 1.18 -5.37 -4.67
N GLY A 15 1.29 -6.69 -4.64
CA GLY A 15 1.64 -7.46 -3.45
C GLY A 15 2.72 -8.51 -3.70
N CYS A 16 3.39 -8.89 -2.63
CA CYS A 16 4.33 -10.01 -2.60
C CYS A 16 4.30 -10.66 -1.21
N LEU A 17 4.15 -11.97 -1.17
CA LEU A 17 4.23 -12.76 0.05
C LEU A 17 5.55 -13.51 0.10
N VAL A 18 6.25 -13.37 1.23
CA VAL A 18 7.44 -14.16 1.54
C VAL A 18 7.14 -15.02 2.75
N ALA A 19 7.23 -16.34 2.58
CA ALA A 19 7.07 -17.31 3.65
C ALA A 19 8.26 -18.29 3.63
N ASP A 20 8.80 -18.60 4.80
CA ASP A 20 9.98 -19.49 4.97
C ASP A 20 11.18 -19.06 4.10
N GLY A 21 11.38 -17.74 3.99
CA GLY A 21 12.47 -17.15 3.20
C GLY A 21 12.29 -17.24 1.68
N LYS A 22 11.13 -17.67 1.20
CA LYS A 22 10.83 -17.85 -0.22
C LYS A 22 9.64 -16.99 -0.65
N VAL A 23 9.74 -16.43 -1.85
CA VAL A 23 8.59 -15.75 -2.47
C VAL A 23 7.53 -16.79 -2.82
N PHE A 24 6.30 -16.53 -2.40
CA PHE A 24 5.16 -17.36 -2.76
C PHE A 24 4.62 -16.93 -4.13
N HIS A 25 4.84 -17.76 -5.12
CA HIS A 25 4.45 -17.46 -6.51
C HIS A 25 3.01 -17.88 -6.84
N GLY A 26 2.46 -18.87 -6.13
CA GLY A 26 1.18 -19.47 -6.49
C GLY A 26 1.20 -20.21 -7.82
N PHE A 27 0.02 -20.61 -8.26
CA PHE A 27 -0.13 -21.24 -9.58
C PHE A 27 0.04 -20.20 -10.68
N GLY A 28 0.89 -20.46 -11.66
CA GLY A 28 1.14 -19.57 -12.79
C GLY A 28 1.77 -18.22 -12.43
N ASN A 29 2.46 -18.10 -11.28
CA ASN A 29 3.07 -16.85 -10.77
C ASN A 29 2.06 -15.71 -10.56
N MET A 30 0.81 -16.03 -10.25
CA MET A 30 -0.26 -15.03 -10.06
C MET A 30 -0.64 -14.81 -8.60
N ALA A 31 0.16 -15.27 -7.64
CA ALA A 31 -0.10 -14.99 -6.25
C ALA A 31 0.07 -13.49 -5.92
N CYS A 32 -0.69 -13.03 -4.96
CA CYS A 32 -0.62 -11.66 -4.44
C CYS A 32 -0.99 -10.56 -5.44
N GLU A 33 -1.80 -10.86 -6.45
CA GLU A 33 -2.46 -9.87 -7.31
C GLU A 33 -3.59 -9.13 -6.55
N ILE A 34 -3.25 -8.67 -5.34
CA ILE A 34 -4.19 -8.12 -4.36
C ILE A 34 -4.83 -6.80 -4.80
N GLY A 35 -4.21 -6.08 -5.72
CA GLY A 35 -4.80 -4.86 -6.28
C GLY A 35 -6.14 -5.10 -6.97
N TYR A 36 -6.37 -6.33 -7.46
CA TYR A 36 -7.62 -6.72 -8.10
C TYR A 36 -8.69 -7.24 -7.13
N MET A 37 -8.40 -7.35 -5.83
CA MET A 37 -9.42 -7.73 -4.86
C MET A 37 -10.62 -6.77 -4.95
N HIS A 38 -11.82 -7.34 -5.04
CA HIS A 38 -13.04 -6.57 -5.03
C HIS A 38 -13.28 -5.97 -3.65
N MET A 39 -13.53 -4.68 -3.61
CA MET A 39 -13.86 -3.93 -2.41
C MET A 39 -14.98 -2.95 -2.75
N ASN A 40 -16.08 -3.01 -1.99
CA ASN A 40 -17.29 -2.29 -2.35
C ASN A 40 -17.68 -2.63 -3.81
N ASP A 41 -18.04 -1.68 -4.62
CA ASP A 41 -18.39 -1.89 -6.04
C ASP A 41 -17.20 -1.67 -6.99
N SER A 42 -15.95 -1.86 -6.52
CA SER A 42 -14.75 -1.58 -7.28
C SER A 42 -13.60 -2.53 -6.92
N SER A 43 -12.35 -2.18 -7.22
CA SER A 43 -11.17 -2.95 -6.82
C SER A 43 -10.29 -2.16 -5.85
N PHE A 44 -9.49 -2.89 -5.08
CA PHE A 44 -8.58 -2.29 -4.10
C PHE A 44 -7.68 -1.22 -4.72
N GLN A 45 -7.05 -1.50 -5.87
CA GLN A 45 -6.20 -0.52 -6.53
C GLN A 45 -6.99 0.67 -7.13
N THR A 46 -8.19 0.42 -7.64
CA THR A 46 -9.03 1.50 -8.19
C THR A 46 -9.45 2.49 -7.10
N LEU A 47 -9.59 2.04 -5.86
CA LEU A 47 -9.98 2.88 -4.73
C LEU A 47 -8.77 3.48 -4.00
N GLY A 48 -7.70 2.67 -3.78
CA GLY A 48 -6.62 3.00 -2.84
C GLY A 48 -5.27 3.37 -3.48
N ALA A 49 -5.14 3.37 -4.83
CA ALA A 49 -3.87 3.71 -5.48
C ALA A 49 -3.54 5.20 -5.40
N ALA A 50 -2.25 5.53 -5.48
CA ALA A 50 -1.78 6.92 -5.51
C ALA A 50 -2.29 7.68 -6.73
N SER A 51 -2.48 7.02 -7.87
CA SER A 51 -3.10 7.60 -9.07
C SER A 51 -4.55 8.02 -8.82
N THR A 52 -5.29 7.23 -8.06
CA THR A 52 -6.67 7.54 -7.66
C THR A 52 -6.73 8.75 -6.73
N LEU A 53 -5.80 8.84 -5.77
CA LEU A 53 -5.68 10.03 -4.93
C LEU A 53 -5.50 11.30 -5.76
N VAL A 54 -4.58 11.28 -6.74
CA VAL A 54 -4.32 12.42 -7.63
C VAL A 54 -5.58 12.80 -8.41
N LYS A 55 -6.23 11.81 -9.03
CA LYS A 55 -7.47 12.00 -9.79
C LYS A 55 -8.60 12.60 -8.94
N ASN A 56 -8.79 12.11 -7.72
CA ASN A 56 -9.83 12.57 -6.82
C ASN A 56 -9.60 14.02 -6.37
N VAL A 57 -8.36 14.39 -6.04
CA VAL A 57 -8.01 15.77 -5.66
C VAL A 57 -8.21 16.70 -6.83
N ALA A 58 -7.69 16.38 -8.02
CA ALA A 58 -7.84 17.20 -9.23
C ALA A 58 -9.32 17.44 -9.55
N LYS A 59 -10.14 16.36 -9.52
CA LYS A 59 -11.59 16.46 -9.75
C LYS A 59 -12.30 17.36 -8.75
N ARG A 60 -12.01 17.20 -7.43
CA ARG A 60 -12.65 18.00 -6.37
C ARG A 60 -12.24 19.47 -6.43
N LYS A 61 -11.02 19.75 -6.87
CA LYS A 61 -10.52 21.12 -7.06
C LYS A 61 -10.87 21.71 -8.41
N GLN A 62 -11.53 20.95 -9.30
CA GLN A 62 -11.87 21.34 -10.67
C GLN A 62 -10.63 21.78 -11.47
N GLN A 63 -9.52 21.03 -11.32
CA GLN A 63 -8.24 21.26 -11.97
C GLN A 63 -7.83 20.01 -12.77
N GLU A 64 -6.81 20.14 -13.62
CA GLU A 64 -6.33 19.02 -14.43
C GLU A 64 -5.42 18.09 -13.61
N GLU A 65 -5.47 16.78 -13.87
CA GLU A 65 -4.65 15.78 -13.16
C GLU A 65 -3.14 16.04 -13.30
N LYS A 66 -2.71 16.59 -14.46
CA LYS A 66 -1.30 16.93 -14.71
C LYS A 66 -0.73 17.96 -13.74
N ASP A 67 -1.59 18.77 -13.12
CA ASP A 67 -1.18 19.80 -12.16
C ASP A 67 -0.98 19.25 -10.76
N TRP A 68 -1.30 17.97 -10.55
CA TRP A 68 -1.27 17.31 -9.26
C TRP A 68 -0.36 16.08 -9.26
N ASN A 69 0.28 15.86 -8.14
CA ASN A 69 1.02 14.63 -7.83
C ASN A 69 0.97 14.37 -6.32
N GLY A 70 1.37 13.17 -5.92
CA GLY A 70 1.33 12.79 -4.51
C GLY A 70 2.08 13.77 -3.60
N TYR A 71 3.26 14.24 -4.01
CA TYR A 71 4.06 15.17 -3.20
C TYR A 71 3.30 16.48 -2.93
N ARG A 72 2.74 17.12 -3.96
CA ARG A 72 1.96 18.35 -3.84
C ARG A 72 0.74 18.16 -2.93
N ILE A 73 0.04 17.03 -3.07
CA ILE A 73 -1.16 16.75 -2.25
C ILE A 73 -0.81 16.73 -0.77
N PHE A 74 0.30 16.08 -0.39
CA PHE A 74 0.73 16.05 1.01
C PHE A 74 1.26 17.39 1.51
N GLN A 75 1.88 18.22 0.66
CA GLN A 75 2.24 19.59 1.02
C GLN A 75 1.01 20.44 1.32
N GLU A 76 0.02 20.43 0.43
CA GLU A 76 -1.23 21.17 0.63
C GLU A 76 -2.01 20.68 1.86
N ALA A 77 -2.05 19.36 2.08
CA ALA A 77 -2.66 18.80 3.28
C ALA A 77 -1.95 19.25 4.57
N ALA A 78 -0.62 19.35 4.56
CA ALA A 78 0.15 19.85 5.69
C ALA A 78 -0.12 21.35 5.98
N LEU A 79 -0.53 22.12 4.96
CA LEU A 79 -0.97 23.51 5.08
C LEU A 79 -2.45 23.63 5.48
N GLY A 80 -3.15 22.52 5.67
CA GLY A 80 -4.55 22.51 6.13
C GLY A 80 -5.59 22.50 5.00
N ASP A 81 -5.20 22.21 3.75
CA ASP A 81 -6.16 22.07 2.67
C ASP A 81 -7.11 20.89 2.92
N SER A 82 -8.38 21.18 3.16
CA SER A 82 -9.37 20.20 3.56
C SER A 82 -9.68 19.16 2.48
N ILE A 83 -9.58 19.51 1.19
CA ILE A 83 -9.80 18.58 0.08
C ILE A 83 -8.68 17.56 0.04
N CYS A 84 -7.42 18.00 0.15
CA CYS A 84 -6.27 17.12 0.19
C CYS A 84 -6.29 16.21 1.43
N VAL A 85 -6.59 16.76 2.60
CA VAL A 85 -6.73 15.97 3.84
C VAL A 85 -7.80 14.90 3.70
N SER A 86 -9.01 15.26 3.27
CA SER A 86 -10.12 14.32 3.09
C SER A 86 -9.77 13.22 2.08
N ALA A 87 -9.16 13.57 0.95
CA ALA A 87 -8.79 12.59 -0.07
C ALA A 87 -7.70 11.61 0.42
N ILE A 88 -6.75 12.09 1.23
CA ILE A 88 -5.76 11.22 1.87
C ILE A 88 -6.41 10.30 2.90
N ASP A 89 -7.32 10.82 3.73
CA ASP A 89 -8.01 10.01 4.74
C ASP A 89 -8.87 8.91 4.10
N GLU A 90 -9.54 9.19 2.98
CA GLU A 90 -10.27 8.17 2.21
C GLU A 90 -9.34 7.10 1.64
N MET A 91 -8.19 7.49 1.06
CA MET A 91 -7.19 6.53 0.60
C MET A 91 -6.68 5.66 1.76
N VAL A 92 -6.40 6.27 2.92
CA VAL A 92 -5.92 5.57 4.11
C VAL A 92 -6.96 4.58 4.62
N ASP A 93 -8.24 4.94 4.62
CA ASP A 93 -9.33 4.05 5.03
C ASP A 93 -9.44 2.83 4.12
N VAL A 94 -9.39 3.04 2.80
CA VAL A 94 -9.35 1.96 1.80
C VAL A 94 -8.13 1.05 2.01
N LEU A 95 -6.95 1.63 2.25
CA LEU A 95 -5.74 0.85 2.55
C LEU A 95 -5.92 0.03 3.83
N GLY A 96 -6.51 0.62 4.87
CA GLY A 96 -6.81 -0.04 6.13
C GLY A 96 -7.69 -1.27 5.95
N MET A 97 -8.81 -1.12 5.24
CA MET A 97 -9.74 -2.21 4.95
C MET A 97 -9.08 -3.31 4.10
N GLY A 98 -8.39 -2.93 3.01
CA GLY A 98 -7.73 -3.89 2.12
C GLY A 98 -6.65 -4.69 2.83
N ILE A 99 -5.81 -4.04 3.63
CA ILE A 99 -4.77 -4.69 4.42
C ILE A 99 -5.39 -5.64 5.46
N ALA A 100 -6.43 -5.21 6.16
CA ALA A 100 -7.11 -6.05 7.15
C ALA A 100 -7.71 -7.31 6.52
N ASN A 101 -8.34 -7.20 5.35
CA ASN A 101 -8.86 -8.35 4.61
C ASN A 101 -7.75 -9.36 4.28
N ILE A 102 -6.57 -8.89 3.87
CA ILE A 102 -5.42 -9.76 3.60
C ILE A 102 -4.91 -10.40 4.88
N CYS A 103 -4.89 -9.66 6.00
CA CYS A 103 -4.47 -10.19 7.30
C CYS A 103 -5.35 -11.35 7.75
N TYR A 104 -6.66 -11.31 7.52
CA TYR A 104 -7.57 -12.42 7.83
C TYR A 104 -7.28 -13.69 7.03
N VAL A 105 -6.67 -13.58 5.85
CA VAL A 105 -6.34 -14.73 4.99
C VAL A 105 -4.93 -15.25 5.26
N ILE A 106 -3.95 -14.34 5.43
CA ILE A 106 -2.51 -14.68 5.45
C ILE A 106 -1.94 -14.64 6.87
N SER A 107 -2.46 -13.76 7.74
CA SER A 107 -1.92 -13.49 9.09
C SER A 107 -0.41 -13.23 9.07
N PRO A 108 0.09 -12.20 8.34
CA PRO A 108 1.50 -11.93 8.23
C PRO A 108 2.06 -11.41 9.56
N GLN A 109 3.31 -11.76 9.87
CA GLN A 109 4.02 -11.21 11.03
C GLN A 109 4.31 -9.72 10.84
N VAL A 110 4.65 -9.30 9.62
CA VAL A 110 4.91 -7.91 9.28
C VAL A 110 4.35 -7.58 7.89
N ILE A 111 3.83 -6.36 7.75
CA ILE A 111 3.43 -5.78 6.47
C ILE A 111 4.41 -4.66 6.14
N VAL A 112 5.07 -4.76 5.00
CA VAL A 112 5.99 -3.75 4.49
C VAL A 112 5.28 -2.93 3.43
N LEU A 113 5.15 -1.63 3.65
CA LEU A 113 4.55 -0.70 2.70
C LEU A 113 5.64 0.01 1.90
N GLY A 114 5.53 -0.07 0.57
CA GLY A 114 6.44 0.57 -0.38
C GLY A 114 5.68 1.32 -1.47
N GLY A 115 6.44 1.87 -2.43
CA GLY A 115 5.91 2.73 -3.48
C GLY A 115 6.13 4.22 -3.19
N GLY A 116 6.04 5.05 -4.25
CA GLY A 116 6.45 6.45 -4.17
C GLY A 116 5.68 7.26 -3.12
N ILE A 117 4.39 7.01 -2.95
CA ILE A 117 3.55 7.74 -1.99
C ILE A 117 3.91 7.41 -0.52
N MET A 118 4.48 6.23 -0.27
CA MET A 118 4.91 5.80 1.06
C MET A 118 6.17 6.54 1.56
N ALA A 119 6.80 7.35 0.71
CA ALA A 119 7.83 8.30 1.13
C ALA A 119 7.28 9.33 2.15
N GLN A 120 5.97 9.58 2.15
CA GLN A 120 5.27 10.43 3.13
C GLN A 120 5.01 9.71 4.45
N LYS A 121 5.97 8.88 4.87
CA LYS A 121 5.91 8.02 6.05
C LYS A 121 5.48 8.77 7.33
N ALA A 122 6.03 9.96 7.56
CA ALA A 122 5.74 10.76 8.75
C ALA A 122 4.23 11.11 8.84
N TYR A 123 3.59 11.36 7.71
CA TYR A 123 2.16 11.67 7.65
C TYR A 123 1.28 10.41 7.69
N LEU A 124 1.73 9.33 7.06
CA LEU A 124 0.91 8.14 6.78
C LEU A 124 0.97 7.07 7.85
N LYS A 125 2.10 6.91 8.56
CA LYS A 125 2.34 5.75 9.42
C LYS A 125 1.23 5.50 10.44
N ASP A 126 0.97 6.48 11.27
CA ASP A 126 0.01 6.33 12.37
C ASP A 126 -1.44 6.27 11.85
N ARG A 127 -1.72 6.99 10.75
CA ARG A 127 -3.04 6.97 10.10
C ARG A 127 -3.35 5.59 9.52
N ILE A 128 -2.40 4.99 8.77
CA ILE A 128 -2.58 3.65 8.20
C ILE A 128 -2.69 2.61 9.32
N LEU A 129 -1.82 2.66 10.33
CA LEU A 129 -1.89 1.73 11.45
C LEU A 129 -3.24 1.80 12.16
N LYS A 130 -3.74 3.02 12.41
CA LYS A 130 -5.06 3.22 13.02
C LYS A 130 -6.18 2.66 12.14
N ALA A 131 -6.15 2.92 10.83
CA ALA A 131 -7.14 2.41 9.89
C ALA A 131 -7.13 0.88 9.81
N VAL A 132 -5.96 0.25 9.73
CA VAL A 132 -5.83 -1.21 9.72
C VAL A 132 -6.39 -1.81 11.02
N LYS A 133 -6.02 -1.26 12.18
CA LYS A 133 -6.53 -1.73 13.48
C LYS A 133 -8.03 -1.58 13.62
N HIS A 134 -8.63 -0.57 12.99
CA HIS A 134 -10.08 -0.36 13.00
C HIS A 134 -10.86 -1.52 12.35
N TYR A 135 -10.29 -2.13 11.32
CA TYR A 135 -10.90 -3.24 10.58
C TYR A 135 -10.51 -4.63 11.10
N LEU A 136 -9.55 -4.72 12.03
CA LEU A 136 -9.11 -5.98 12.61
C LEU A 136 -9.81 -6.28 13.95
N VAL A 137 -10.04 -7.56 14.22
CA VAL A 137 -10.38 -8.00 15.57
C VAL A 137 -9.21 -7.73 16.51
N GLU A 138 -9.50 -7.41 17.77
CA GLU A 138 -8.52 -6.97 18.78
C GLU A 138 -7.29 -7.88 18.86
N THR A 139 -7.49 -9.18 18.90
CA THR A 139 -6.40 -10.18 19.00
C THR A 139 -5.40 -10.14 17.82
N MET A 140 -5.84 -9.69 16.65
CA MET A 140 -4.98 -9.49 15.49
C MET A 140 -4.39 -8.08 15.47
N ALA A 141 -5.19 -7.08 15.83
CA ALA A 141 -4.77 -5.68 15.88
C ALA A 141 -3.58 -5.45 16.81
N ASP A 142 -3.47 -6.21 17.90
CA ASP A 142 -2.37 -6.13 18.87
C ASP A 142 -1.07 -6.77 18.38
N ARG A 143 -1.15 -7.64 17.38
CA ARG A 143 0.00 -8.39 16.87
C ARG A 143 0.54 -7.86 15.55
N ILE A 144 -0.21 -6.97 14.87
CA ILE A 144 0.19 -6.50 13.56
C ILE A 144 1.35 -5.52 13.63
N GLU A 145 2.36 -5.74 12.80
CA GLU A 145 3.46 -4.81 12.61
C GLU A 145 3.40 -4.23 11.18
N ILE A 146 3.48 -2.90 11.07
CA ILE A 146 3.56 -2.20 9.79
C ILE A 146 4.91 -1.51 9.70
N ALA A 147 5.69 -1.88 8.70
CA ALA A 147 6.96 -1.28 8.35
C ALA A 147 6.87 -0.54 7.00
N PHE A 148 7.82 0.37 6.77
CA PHE A 148 7.93 1.08 5.49
C PHE A 148 9.24 0.69 4.81
N ALA A 149 9.19 0.46 3.50
CA ALA A 149 10.36 0.14 2.70
C ALA A 149 11.42 1.26 2.78
N THR A 150 12.67 0.87 2.93
CA THR A 150 13.80 1.81 3.11
C THR A 150 14.53 2.14 1.82
N HIS A 151 14.49 1.25 0.82
CA HIS A 151 15.28 1.37 -0.41
C HIS A 151 14.57 2.07 -1.58
N GLY A 152 13.33 2.55 -1.39
CA GLY A 152 12.59 3.25 -2.43
C GLY A 152 12.54 2.47 -3.76
N ASN A 153 12.85 3.14 -4.87
CA ASN A 153 12.86 2.52 -6.21
C ASN A 153 14.01 1.51 -6.42
N ASP A 154 15.10 1.62 -5.68
CA ASP A 154 16.27 0.72 -5.79
C ASP A 154 15.92 -0.71 -5.35
N ALA A 155 14.88 -0.87 -4.50
CA ALA A 155 14.38 -2.17 -4.11
C ALA A 155 13.99 -3.06 -5.29
N ARG A 156 13.52 -2.48 -6.40
CA ARG A 156 13.15 -3.23 -7.62
C ARG A 156 14.37 -3.82 -8.29
N MET A 157 15.45 -3.05 -8.41
CA MET A 157 16.70 -3.51 -9.03
C MET A 157 17.37 -4.57 -8.16
N LEU A 158 17.42 -4.36 -6.85
CA LEU A 158 17.94 -5.34 -5.91
C LEU A 158 17.14 -6.64 -5.95
N GLY A 159 15.81 -6.56 -5.96
CA GLY A 159 14.93 -7.73 -6.06
C GLY A 159 15.16 -8.52 -7.35
N ALA A 160 15.25 -7.84 -8.49
CA ALA A 160 15.55 -8.48 -9.78
C ALA A 160 16.92 -9.16 -9.78
N TYR A 161 17.96 -8.52 -9.23
CA TYR A 161 19.29 -9.09 -9.10
C TYR A 161 19.30 -10.35 -8.22
N TYR A 162 18.67 -10.29 -7.04
CA TYR A 162 18.60 -11.46 -6.16
C TYR A 162 17.79 -12.60 -6.78
N HIS A 163 16.71 -12.30 -7.47
CA HIS A 163 15.92 -13.31 -8.18
C HIS A 163 16.75 -13.98 -9.27
N PHE A 164 17.43 -13.20 -10.12
CA PHE A 164 18.31 -13.73 -11.15
C PHE A 164 19.40 -14.64 -10.57
N THR A 165 20.09 -14.20 -9.52
CA THR A 165 21.16 -15.00 -8.90
C THR A 165 20.64 -16.26 -8.21
N SER A 166 19.39 -16.29 -7.75
CA SER A 166 18.78 -17.48 -7.16
C SER A 166 18.43 -18.57 -8.17
N LEU A 167 18.18 -18.19 -9.41
CA LEU A 167 17.88 -19.12 -10.51
C LEU A 167 19.13 -19.75 -11.13
N HIS A 168 20.31 -19.20 -10.86
CA HIS A 168 21.58 -19.62 -11.45
C HIS A 168 22.56 -20.22 -10.43
N LYS A 169 22.06 -20.57 -9.26
CA LYS A 169 22.74 -21.42 -8.26
C LYS A 169 22.25 -22.84 -8.38
#